data_022e2dc730293c767a6a8cf337378417
#
_entry.id   022e2dc730293c767a6a8cf337378417
#
_cell.length_a   1.000
_cell.length_b   1.000
_cell.length_c   1.000
_cell.angle_alpha   90.00
_cell.angle_beta   90.00
_cell.angle_gamma   90.00
#
_symmetry.space_group_name_H-M   'P 1'
#
loop_
_entity.id
_entity.type
_entity.pdbx_description
1 polymer ?
#
loop_
_entity_poly.entity_id
_entity_poly.type
_entity_poly.pdbx_seq_one_letter_code
_entity_poly.pdbx_strand_id
1 'polypeptide(L)'
;MIFSEVREYVPGDDVRDIDWNVTARQNKPFVKVYEEERELTVMLLVDVSGSRSFGAVGEAKMEKMAEIAATLAFSSIQNNDKVGMIMFSDKIEKFIPPKKGRKHILLLIREIINYQPENEGTDIDQALRFLTNAIKKRTAAFLISDLIDTHDYTQSLMIASRKHDLVTLQVYDKRDCEMPNVGLVKMRDLETGETAWIDTSSKSVRKTYAKAWYDRQQWISSVMTKSGVDMTSIATDEDFVKALLGMFRRRSVAR
;
A
#
# COMPACT_ATOMS: atom_id res chain seq x y z
N MET A 1 -26.78 -4.69 5.68
CA MET A 1 -27.22 -5.21 6.99
C MET A 1 -27.45 -6.69 6.85
N ILE A 2 -26.75 -7.49 7.62
CA ILE A 2 -26.95 -8.96 7.69
C ILE A 2 -27.67 -9.25 8.99
N PHE A 3 -28.66 -10.14 8.92
CA PHE A 3 -29.34 -10.63 10.12
C PHE A 3 -28.32 -11.32 11.02
N SER A 4 -28.18 -10.85 12.27
CA SER A 4 -27.24 -11.40 13.25
C SER A 4 -27.97 -12.35 14.21
N GLU A 5 -28.93 -11.84 14.92
CA GLU A 5 -29.67 -12.60 15.92
C GLU A 5 -31.07 -12.05 16.17
N VAL A 6 -31.86 -12.76 16.96
CA VAL A 6 -33.13 -12.28 17.50
C VAL A 6 -32.97 -12.19 19.02
N ARG A 7 -33.20 -11.01 19.59
CA ARG A 7 -33.19 -10.82 21.04
C ARG A 7 -34.53 -10.30 21.57
N GLU A 8 -34.76 -10.42 22.85
CA GLU A 8 -35.94 -9.85 23.50
C GLU A 8 -35.97 -8.33 23.34
N TYR A 9 -37.14 -7.77 23.04
CA TYR A 9 -37.35 -6.33 22.90
C TYR A 9 -37.04 -5.60 24.21
N VAL A 10 -36.32 -4.51 24.13
CA VAL A 10 -36.05 -3.61 25.24
C VAL A 10 -36.66 -2.24 24.91
N PRO A 11 -37.32 -1.56 25.87
CA PRO A 11 -37.85 -0.23 25.64
C PRO A 11 -36.81 0.72 25.04
N GLY A 12 -37.10 1.24 23.83
CA GLY A 12 -36.18 2.06 23.03
C GLY A 12 -35.78 1.44 21.71
N ASP A 13 -36.03 0.15 21.51
CA ASP A 13 -35.83 -0.51 20.20
C ASP A 13 -36.88 -0.05 19.18
N ASP A 14 -36.50 -0.04 17.89
CA ASP A 14 -37.46 0.29 16.82
C ASP A 14 -38.49 -0.83 16.65
N VAL A 15 -39.76 -0.48 16.81
CA VAL A 15 -40.89 -1.41 16.66
C VAL A 15 -40.99 -2.02 15.25
N ARG A 16 -40.36 -1.41 14.26
CA ARG A 16 -40.29 -1.93 12.88
C ARG A 16 -39.41 -3.16 12.76
N ASP A 17 -38.49 -3.34 13.69
CA ASP A 17 -37.57 -4.49 13.71
C ASP A 17 -38.12 -5.68 14.49
N ILE A 18 -39.36 -5.62 15.00
CA ILE A 18 -39.99 -6.73 15.70
C ILE A 18 -40.20 -7.92 14.75
N ASP A 19 -39.70 -9.08 15.17
CA ASP A 19 -40.00 -10.35 14.51
C ASP A 19 -41.30 -10.91 15.03
N TRP A 20 -42.39 -10.67 14.30
CA TRP A 20 -43.73 -11.12 14.69
C TRP A 20 -43.87 -12.64 14.72
N ASN A 21 -43.06 -13.38 13.93
CA ASN A 21 -43.09 -14.84 13.92
C ASN A 21 -42.49 -15.45 15.20
N VAL A 22 -41.37 -14.91 15.68
CA VAL A 22 -40.74 -15.32 16.93
C VAL A 22 -41.58 -14.86 18.12
N THR A 23 -42.05 -13.61 18.08
CA THR A 23 -42.92 -13.00 19.09
C THR A 23 -44.18 -13.85 19.32
N ALA A 24 -44.85 -14.31 18.25
CA ALA A 24 -46.04 -15.14 18.36
C ALA A 24 -45.76 -16.52 19.00
N ARG A 25 -44.57 -17.07 18.85
CA ARG A 25 -44.19 -18.36 19.44
C ARG A 25 -43.74 -18.26 20.89
N GLN A 26 -43.14 -17.15 21.26
CA GLN A 26 -42.52 -16.96 22.57
C GLN A 26 -43.41 -16.16 23.56
N ASN A 27 -44.54 -15.63 23.12
CA ASN A 27 -45.44 -14.75 23.88
C ASN A 27 -44.76 -13.51 24.48
N LYS A 28 -43.65 -13.10 23.91
CA LYS A 28 -42.88 -11.88 24.28
C LYS A 28 -42.36 -11.24 23.00
N PRO A 29 -42.28 -9.92 22.95
CA PRO A 29 -41.77 -9.24 21.77
C PRO A 29 -40.26 -9.50 21.58
N PHE A 30 -39.88 -9.88 20.36
CA PHE A 30 -38.50 -10.07 19.92
C PHE A 30 -38.16 -9.15 18.76
N VAL A 31 -36.95 -8.59 18.75
CA VAL A 31 -36.43 -7.76 17.68
C VAL A 31 -35.31 -8.45 16.89
N LYS A 32 -35.30 -8.21 15.60
CA LYS A 32 -34.20 -8.62 14.72
C LYS A 32 -33.03 -7.67 14.92
N VAL A 33 -31.89 -8.19 15.33
CA VAL A 33 -30.66 -7.45 15.38
C VAL A 33 -29.93 -7.62 14.04
N TYR A 34 -29.65 -6.51 13.40
CA TYR A 34 -28.88 -6.49 12.16
C TYR A 34 -27.49 -5.95 12.44
N GLU A 35 -26.47 -6.66 12.03
CA GLU A 35 -25.12 -6.15 12.00
C GLU A 35 -24.87 -5.44 10.66
N GLU A 36 -24.33 -4.22 10.73
CA GLU A 36 -23.88 -3.50 9.55
C GLU A 36 -22.51 -4.04 9.16
N GLU A 37 -22.46 -5.00 8.26
CA GLU A 37 -21.20 -5.42 7.65
C GLU A 37 -20.67 -4.26 6.81
N ARG A 38 -19.73 -3.51 7.35
CA ARG A 38 -19.06 -2.42 6.63
C ARG A 38 -18.06 -3.04 5.68
N GLU A 39 -18.48 -3.27 4.44
CA GLU A 39 -17.55 -3.65 3.37
C GLU A 39 -16.50 -2.56 3.19
N LEU A 40 -15.27 -2.86 3.52
CA LEU A 40 -14.17 -1.99 3.20
C LEU A 40 -13.78 -2.18 1.72
N THR A 41 -13.25 -1.11 1.16
CA THR A 41 -12.58 -1.18 -0.13
C THR A 41 -11.10 -0.93 0.11
N VAL A 42 -10.26 -1.81 -0.40
CA VAL A 42 -8.80 -1.71 -0.33
C VAL A 42 -8.28 -1.38 -1.72
N MET A 43 -7.42 -0.37 -1.82
CA MET A 43 -6.72 -0.02 -3.06
C MET A 43 -5.21 -0.18 -2.85
N LEU A 44 -4.59 -0.99 -3.68
CA LEU A 44 -3.15 -1.19 -3.73
C LEU A 44 -2.58 -0.31 -4.83
N LEU A 45 -1.70 0.64 -4.49
CA LEU A 45 -0.91 1.42 -5.43
C LEU A 45 0.47 0.78 -5.45
N VAL A 46 0.81 0.08 -6.52
CA VAL A 46 2.06 -0.67 -6.63
C VAL A 46 2.95 0.00 -7.66
N ASP A 47 4.09 0.45 -7.18
CA ASP A 47 5.15 0.96 -8.02
C ASP A 47 5.79 -0.20 -8.79
N VAL A 48 5.75 -0.09 -10.11
CA VAL A 48 6.33 -1.09 -11.03
C VAL A 48 7.46 -0.51 -11.87
N SER A 49 7.94 0.70 -11.52
CA SER A 49 9.03 1.39 -12.21
C SER A 49 10.34 0.58 -12.19
N GLY A 50 11.35 1.06 -12.82
CA GLY A 50 12.70 0.56 -13.10
C GLY A 50 13.41 -0.47 -12.21
N SER A 51 12.73 -1.01 -11.22
CA SER A 51 13.28 -1.98 -10.28
C SER A 51 13.86 -3.25 -10.95
N ARG A 52 13.42 -3.58 -12.16
CA ARG A 52 13.98 -4.70 -12.96
C ARG A 52 15.31 -4.36 -13.63
N SER A 53 15.59 -3.09 -13.89
CA SER A 53 16.85 -2.66 -14.51
C SER A 53 18.06 -2.78 -13.59
N PHE A 54 17.85 -2.98 -12.30
CA PHE A 54 18.90 -3.12 -11.28
C PHE A 54 19.37 -4.55 -11.04
N GLY A 55 19.05 -5.51 -11.92
CA GLY A 55 19.42 -6.92 -11.73
C GLY A 55 18.84 -7.49 -10.43
N ALA A 56 19.63 -8.29 -9.71
CA ALA A 56 19.17 -9.00 -8.50
C ALA A 56 18.57 -8.09 -7.39
N VAL A 57 18.93 -6.80 -7.32
CA VAL A 57 18.37 -5.85 -6.33
C VAL A 57 16.95 -5.44 -6.72
N GLY A 58 16.76 -5.10 -7.98
CA GLY A 58 15.45 -4.70 -8.48
C GLY A 58 14.45 -5.85 -8.45
N GLU A 59 14.89 -7.05 -8.83
CA GLU A 59 14.07 -8.25 -8.71
C GLU A 59 13.64 -8.51 -7.26
N ALA A 60 14.55 -8.41 -6.29
CA ALA A 60 14.25 -8.59 -4.87
C ALA A 60 13.25 -7.56 -4.33
N LYS A 61 13.35 -6.27 -4.74
CA LYS A 61 12.36 -5.25 -4.37
C LYS A 61 10.98 -5.58 -4.95
N MET A 62 10.92 -5.94 -6.23
CA MET A 62 9.66 -6.24 -6.91
C MET A 62 8.97 -7.48 -6.33
N GLU A 63 9.76 -8.54 -6.03
CA GLU A 63 9.24 -9.72 -5.34
C GLU A 63 8.68 -9.34 -3.97
N LYS A 64 9.39 -8.53 -3.20
CA LYS A 64 8.93 -8.07 -1.88
C LYS A 64 7.66 -7.21 -1.98
N MET A 65 7.57 -6.30 -2.94
CA MET A 65 6.35 -5.52 -3.18
C MET A 65 5.16 -6.41 -3.58
N ALA A 66 5.41 -7.43 -4.40
CA ALA A 66 4.39 -8.40 -4.80
C ALA A 66 3.91 -9.26 -3.60
N GLU A 67 4.83 -9.72 -2.74
CA GLU A 67 4.51 -10.45 -1.51
C GLU A 67 3.64 -9.61 -0.56
N ILE A 68 3.99 -8.35 -0.35
CA ILE A 68 3.24 -7.42 0.49
C ILE A 68 1.84 -7.20 -0.10
N ALA A 69 1.75 -6.88 -1.39
CA ALA A 69 0.49 -6.66 -2.07
C ALA A 69 -0.42 -7.91 -2.04
N ALA A 70 0.16 -9.09 -2.27
CA ALA A 70 -0.55 -10.37 -2.18
C ALA A 70 -1.09 -10.61 -0.77
N THR A 71 -0.28 -10.38 0.26
CA THR A 71 -0.67 -10.58 1.66
C THR A 71 -1.83 -9.67 2.05
N LEU A 72 -1.76 -8.39 1.70
CA LEU A 72 -2.85 -7.44 1.94
C LEU A 72 -4.13 -7.83 1.17
N ALA A 73 -3.98 -8.25 -0.08
CA ALA A 73 -5.11 -8.71 -0.89
C ALA A 73 -5.76 -9.98 -0.32
N PHE A 74 -4.97 -10.96 0.13
CA PHE A 74 -5.51 -12.19 0.76
C PHE A 74 -6.18 -11.92 2.10
N SER A 75 -5.62 -11.03 2.93
CA SER A 75 -6.26 -10.61 4.19
C SER A 75 -7.66 -10.05 3.95
N SER A 76 -7.86 -9.33 2.87
CA SER A 76 -9.16 -8.75 2.50
C SER A 76 -10.21 -9.80 2.11
N ILE A 77 -9.81 -11.01 1.68
CA ILE A 77 -10.77 -12.11 1.40
C ILE A 77 -11.47 -12.54 2.70
N GLN A 78 -10.72 -12.69 3.77
CA GLN A 78 -11.27 -13.16 5.05
C GLN A 78 -12.31 -12.20 5.61
N ASN A 79 -12.16 -10.91 5.32
CA ASN A 79 -13.08 -9.85 5.74
C ASN A 79 -14.18 -9.55 4.71
N ASN A 80 -14.25 -10.31 3.60
CA ASN A 80 -15.20 -10.08 2.49
C ASN A 80 -15.11 -8.68 1.87
N ASP A 81 -13.91 -8.07 1.90
CA ASP A 81 -13.64 -6.73 1.36
C ASP A 81 -13.43 -6.72 -0.16
N LYS A 82 -13.58 -5.54 -0.77
CA LYS A 82 -13.24 -5.33 -2.18
C LYS A 82 -11.79 -4.90 -2.31
N VAL A 83 -11.05 -5.49 -3.23
CA VAL A 83 -9.67 -5.11 -3.51
C VAL A 83 -9.53 -4.65 -4.95
N GLY A 84 -8.91 -3.49 -5.15
CA GLY A 84 -8.50 -2.99 -6.46
C GLY A 84 -7.01 -2.66 -6.46
N MET A 85 -6.47 -2.36 -7.64
CA MET A 85 -5.05 -2.09 -7.81
C MET A 85 -4.80 -1.02 -8.86
N ILE A 86 -3.82 -0.18 -8.59
CA ILE A 86 -3.22 0.77 -9.52
C ILE A 86 -1.75 0.40 -9.61
N MET A 87 -1.29 -0.02 -10.79
CA MET A 87 0.12 -0.20 -11.09
C MET A 87 0.61 1.06 -11.78
N PHE A 88 1.73 1.60 -11.35
CA PHE A 88 2.26 2.86 -11.88
C PHE A 88 3.78 2.83 -12.02
N SER A 89 4.27 3.63 -12.94
CA SER A 89 5.66 4.01 -13.16
C SER A 89 5.71 5.54 -13.29
N ASP A 90 6.27 6.10 -14.35
CA ASP A 90 6.11 7.50 -14.77
C ASP A 90 4.69 7.79 -15.30
N LYS A 91 3.86 6.76 -15.43
CA LYS A 91 2.45 6.82 -15.84
C LYS A 91 1.60 5.78 -15.10
N ILE A 92 0.28 5.86 -15.26
CA ILE A 92 -0.60 4.78 -14.80
C ILE A 92 -0.53 3.64 -15.81
N GLU A 93 0.13 2.57 -15.43
CA GLU A 93 0.35 1.41 -16.27
C GLU A 93 -0.90 0.53 -16.34
N LYS A 94 -1.55 0.30 -15.19
CA LYS A 94 -2.75 -0.52 -15.14
C LYS A 94 -3.64 -0.15 -13.97
N PHE A 95 -4.93 -0.06 -14.24
CA PHE A 95 -5.95 0.09 -13.22
C PHE A 95 -6.87 -1.13 -13.22
N ILE A 96 -7.00 -1.79 -12.08
CA ILE A 96 -7.92 -2.89 -11.87
C ILE A 96 -8.92 -2.45 -10.80
N PRO A 97 -10.20 -2.26 -11.17
CA PRO A 97 -11.21 -1.75 -10.26
C PRO A 97 -11.47 -2.73 -9.10
N PRO A 98 -11.89 -2.22 -7.92
CA PRO A 98 -12.08 -3.05 -6.74
C PRO A 98 -13.25 -4.02 -6.92
N LYS A 99 -12.97 -5.31 -6.74
CA LYS A 99 -13.92 -6.42 -6.76
C LYS A 99 -13.63 -7.40 -5.63
N LYS A 100 -14.61 -8.23 -5.31
CA LYS A 100 -14.49 -9.31 -4.33
C LYS A 100 -14.11 -10.64 -4.99
N GLY A 101 -13.60 -11.52 -4.16
CA GLY A 101 -13.48 -12.93 -4.47
C GLY A 101 -12.08 -13.39 -4.86
N ARG A 102 -11.81 -14.66 -4.54
CA ARG A 102 -10.50 -15.28 -4.69
C ARG A 102 -9.94 -15.22 -6.13
N LYS A 103 -10.81 -15.41 -7.13
CA LYS A 103 -10.39 -15.34 -8.55
C LYS A 103 -9.86 -13.95 -8.92
N HIS A 104 -10.50 -12.90 -8.38
CA HIS A 104 -10.07 -11.53 -8.63
C HIS A 104 -8.72 -11.24 -7.98
N ILE A 105 -8.49 -11.71 -6.77
CA ILE A 105 -7.20 -11.51 -6.08
C ILE A 105 -6.07 -12.27 -6.78
N LEU A 106 -6.32 -13.50 -7.23
CA LEU A 106 -5.34 -14.24 -8.03
C LEU A 106 -5.02 -13.52 -9.35
N LEU A 107 -6.00 -12.82 -9.95
CA LEU A 107 -5.75 -11.96 -11.10
C LEU A 107 -4.79 -10.82 -10.72
N LEU A 108 -5.03 -10.09 -9.61
CA LEU A 108 -4.16 -9.00 -9.17
C LEU A 108 -2.72 -9.47 -8.99
N ILE A 109 -2.52 -10.59 -8.30
CA ILE A 109 -1.19 -11.16 -8.04
C ILE A 109 -0.49 -11.54 -9.34
N ARG A 110 -1.22 -12.21 -10.25
CA ARG A 110 -0.67 -12.56 -11.57
C ARG A 110 -0.24 -11.33 -12.36
N GLU A 111 -1.03 -10.27 -12.30
CA GLU A 111 -0.71 -9.02 -13.00
C GLU A 111 0.57 -8.37 -12.44
N ILE A 112 0.76 -8.35 -11.11
CA ILE A 112 1.98 -7.81 -10.50
C ILE A 112 3.20 -8.63 -10.94
N ILE A 113 3.13 -9.96 -10.81
CA ILE A 113 4.29 -10.85 -11.08
C ILE A 113 4.71 -10.82 -12.55
N ASN A 114 3.73 -10.77 -13.46
CA ASN A 114 4.01 -10.84 -14.90
C ASN A 114 4.18 -9.47 -15.54
N TYR A 115 3.98 -8.39 -14.79
CA TYR A 115 4.05 -7.05 -15.37
C TYR A 115 5.48 -6.70 -15.77
N GLN A 116 5.62 -6.12 -16.96
CA GLN A 116 6.87 -5.56 -17.45
C GLN A 116 6.61 -4.08 -17.75
N PRO A 117 7.20 -3.16 -16.96
CA PRO A 117 7.04 -1.74 -17.21
C PRO A 117 7.65 -1.36 -18.57
N GLU A 118 7.01 -0.44 -19.25
CA GLU A 118 7.53 0.13 -20.50
C GLU A 118 8.61 1.18 -20.24
N ASN A 119 8.51 1.87 -19.10
CA ASN A 119 9.39 2.97 -18.69
C ASN A 119 10.05 2.69 -17.35
N GLU A 120 11.18 3.37 -17.11
CA GLU A 120 12.01 3.19 -15.90
C GLU A 120 11.73 4.28 -14.82
N GLY A 121 11.03 5.38 -15.16
CA GLY A 121 10.75 6.49 -14.24
C GLY A 121 9.59 6.22 -13.28
N THR A 122 9.50 7.02 -12.21
CA THR A 122 8.44 6.96 -11.20
C THR A 122 7.73 8.31 -11.09
N ASP A 123 6.39 8.30 -11.02
CA ASP A 123 5.56 9.48 -10.75
C ASP A 123 4.47 9.13 -9.72
N ILE A 124 4.82 9.31 -8.44
CA ILE A 124 3.92 9.08 -7.30
C ILE A 124 2.78 10.10 -7.28
N ASP A 125 3.06 11.35 -7.69
CA ASP A 125 2.06 12.41 -7.75
C ASP A 125 0.91 12.01 -8.67
N GLN A 126 1.21 11.49 -9.85
CA GLN A 126 0.22 11.03 -10.82
C GLN A 126 -0.59 9.85 -10.28
N ALA A 127 0.05 8.89 -9.61
CA ALA A 127 -0.63 7.73 -9.01
C ALA A 127 -1.64 8.16 -7.92
N LEU A 128 -1.26 9.10 -7.06
CA LEU A 128 -2.14 9.64 -6.01
C LEU A 128 -3.30 10.46 -6.57
N ARG A 129 -3.05 11.27 -7.59
CA ARG A 129 -4.11 11.99 -8.32
C ARG A 129 -5.08 11.04 -9.00
N PHE A 130 -4.57 9.99 -9.62
CA PHE A 130 -5.42 8.98 -10.25
C PHE A 130 -6.30 8.27 -9.21
N LEU A 131 -5.73 7.81 -8.07
CA LEU A 131 -6.49 7.25 -6.97
C LEU A 131 -7.64 8.17 -6.56
N THR A 132 -7.31 9.44 -6.31
CA THR A 132 -8.27 10.45 -5.85
C THR A 132 -9.38 10.69 -6.85
N ASN A 133 -9.07 10.64 -8.15
CA ASN A 133 -10.05 10.87 -9.22
C ASN A 133 -10.89 9.62 -9.53
N ALA A 134 -10.29 8.45 -9.56
CA ALA A 134 -10.96 7.20 -9.92
C ALA A 134 -11.84 6.66 -8.79
N ILE A 135 -11.40 6.77 -7.54
CA ILE A 135 -12.09 6.23 -6.37
C ILE A 135 -12.81 7.35 -5.61
N LYS A 136 -14.14 7.36 -5.66
CA LYS A 136 -14.94 8.43 -5.05
C LYS A 136 -15.22 8.19 -3.56
N LYS A 137 -15.37 6.92 -3.14
CA LYS A 137 -15.64 6.55 -1.75
C LYS A 137 -14.35 6.48 -0.95
N ARG A 138 -14.43 6.80 0.35
CA ARG A 138 -13.29 6.60 1.27
C ARG A 138 -12.88 5.13 1.28
N THR A 139 -11.58 4.88 1.17
CA THR A 139 -11.00 3.56 0.92
C THR A 139 -9.74 3.42 1.74
N ALA A 140 -9.40 2.23 2.21
CA ALA A 140 -8.07 1.95 2.70
C ALA A 140 -7.12 1.84 1.49
N ALA A 141 -6.13 2.72 1.41
CA ALA A 141 -5.20 2.76 0.28
C ALA A 141 -3.76 2.49 0.77
N PHE A 142 -3.06 1.60 0.10
CA PHE A 142 -1.68 1.25 0.40
C PHE A 142 -0.78 1.65 -0.77
N LEU A 143 0.09 2.62 -0.55
CA LEU A 143 1.15 3.00 -1.48
C LEU A 143 2.37 2.13 -1.21
N ILE A 144 2.75 1.28 -2.15
CA ILE A 144 3.86 0.33 -2.05
C ILE A 144 4.91 0.75 -3.09
N SER A 145 6.00 1.34 -2.65
CA SER A 145 7.04 1.92 -3.51
C SER A 145 8.35 2.03 -2.73
N ASP A 146 9.48 2.22 -3.39
CA ASP A 146 10.73 2.61 -2.75
C ASP A 146 10.81 4.13 -2.46
N LEU A 147 9.80 4.88 -2.94
CA LEU A 147 9.66 6.34 -2.79
C LEU A 147 10.80 7.14 -3.42
N ILE A 148 11.46 6.56 -4.42
CA ILE A 148 12.48 7.26 -5.21
C ILE A 148 11.76 7.93 -6.38
N ASP A 149 11.54 9.22 -6.28
CA ASP A 149 10.86 10.05 -7.27
C ASP A 149 11.53 11.42 -7.32
N THR A 150 11.64 12.00 -8.50
CA THR A 150 12.14 13.37 -8.71
C THR A 150 11.06 14.43 -8.55
N HIS A 151 9.80 14.03 -8.60
CA HIS A 151 8.65 14.92 -8.47
C HIS A 151 8.28 15.15 -7.00
N ASP A 152 7.79 16.36 -6.68
CA ASP A 152 7.22 16.65 -5.37
C ASP A 152 5.75 16.18 -5.31
N TYR A 153 5.53 15.07 -4.64
CA TYR A 153 4.21 14.48 -4.43
C TYR A 153 3.51 14.91 -3.11
N THR A 154 4.08 15.88 -2.39
CA THR A 154 3.57 16.32 -1.08
C THR A 154 2.11 16.74 -1.12
N GLN A 155 1.73 17.56 -2.11
CA GLN A 155 0.36 18.06 -2.22
C GLN A 155 -0.64 16.95 -2.52
N SER A 156 -0.35 16.07 -3.45
CA SER A 156 -1.22 14.95 -3.80
C SER A 156 -1.34 13.94 -2.68
N LEU A 157 -0.27 13.73 -1.90
CA LEU A 157 -0.29 12.90 -0.71
C LEU A 157 -1.24 13.49 0.35
N MET A 158 -1.18 14.79 0.61
CA MET A 158 -2.10 15.49 1.53
C MET A 158 -3.57 15.40 1.08
N ILE A 159 -3.84 15.53 -0.22
CA ILE A 159 -5.20 15.41 -0.76
C ILE A 159 -5.70 13.97 -0.62
N ALA A 160 -4.87 13.00 -0.99
CA ALA A 160 -5.21 11.58 -0.91
C ALA A 160 -5.45 11.12 0.53
N SER A 161 -4.64 11.56 1.51
CA SER A 161 -4.80 11.21 2.93
C SER A 161 -6.08 11.76 3.56
N ARG A 162 -6.55 12.94 3.10
CA ARG A 162 -7.83 13.50 3.55
C ARG A 162 -9.03 12.73 3.00
N LYS A 163 -8.91 12.21 1.78
CA LYS A 163 -10.00 11.50 1.09
C LYS A 163 -10.04 10.01 1.43
N HIS A 164 -8.90 9.39 1.58
CA HIS A 164 -8.72 7.96 1.81
C HIS A 164 -7.96 7.71 3.12
N ASP A 165 -8.03 6.50 3.63
CA ASP A 165 -7.18 6.04 4.73
C ASP A 165 -5.87 5.52 4.11
N LEU A 166 -4.93 6.45 3.87
CA LEU A 166 -3.70 6.18 3.14
C LEU A 166 -2.58 5.73 4.06
N VAL A 167 -1.89 4.67 3.66
CA VAL A 167 -0.70 4.13 4.31
C VAL A 167 0.39 3.96 3.27
N THR A 168 1.61 4.31 3.62
CA THR A 168 2.77 4.12 2.75
C THR A 168 3.65 2.99 3.28
N LEU A 169 3.97 2.04 2.39
CA LEU A 169 4.87 0.93 2.64
C LEU A 169 6.09 1.13 1.76
N GLN A 170 7.16 1.64 2.36
CA GLN A 170 8.43 1.82 1.67
C GLN A 170 9.18 0.50 1.60
N VAL A 171 9.56 0.06 0.42
CA VAL A 171 10.40 -1.12 0.21
C VAL A 171 11.77 -0.67 -0.26
N TYR A 172 12.82 -1.07 0.45
CA TYR A 172 14.19 -0.68 0.12
C TYR A 172 15.17 -1.85 0.25
N ASP A 173 16.29 -1.78 -0.46
CA ASP A 173 17.41 -2.71 -0.29
C ASP A 173 18.51 -2.07 0.56
N LYS A 174 19.23 -2.86 1.34
CA LYS A 174 20.36 -2.35 2.14
C LYS A 174 21.45 -1.70 1.28
N ARG A 175 21.56 -2.11 0.01
CA ARG A 175 22.48 -1.51 -0.96
C ARG A 175 22.05 -0.12 -1.42
N ASP A 176 20.78 0.26 -1.23
CA ASP A 176 20.33 1.64 -1.42
C ASP A 176 20.87 2.55 -0.30
N CYS A 177 21.05 2.00 0.91
CA CYS A 177 21.54 2.73 2.08
C CYS A 177 23.06 2.88 2.06
N GLU A 178 23.76 1.78 1.73
CA GLU A 178 25.21 1.70 1.83
C GLU A 178 25.80 1.05 0.58
N MET A 179 26.66 1.79 -0.09
CA MET A 179 27.40 1.29 -1.25
C MET A 179 28.48 0.29 -0.80
N PRO A 180 28.46 -0.96 -1.30
CA PRO A 180 29.46 -1.95 -0.95
C PRO A 180 30.83 -1.57 -1.52
N ASN A 181 31.91 -1.95 -0.82
CA ASN A 181 33.28 -1.76 -1.31
C ASN A 181 33.67 -2.92 -2.25
N VAL A 182 33.46 -2.74 -3.54
CA VAL A 182 33.73 -3.74 -4.59
C VAL A 182 34.68 -3.22 -5.68
N GLY A 183 35.37 -2.11 -5.42
CA GLY A 183 36.29 -1.48 -6.37
C GLY A 183 35.59 -0.61 -7.40
N LEU A 184 36.11 -0.57 -8.61
CA LEU A 184 35.58 0.24 -9.69
C LEU A 184 34.38 -0.45 -10.33
N VAL A 185 33.23 0.21 -10.30
CA VAL A 185 31.97 -0.30 -10.88
C VAL A 185 31.40 0.68 -11.89
N LYS A 186 30.79 0.16 -12.93
CA LYS A 186 30.02 0.96 -13.87
C LYS A 186 28.57 1.03 -13.36
N MET A 187 28.16 2.22 -12.94
CA MET A 187 26.80 2.47 -12.52
C MET A 187 26.03 3.21 -13.60
N ARG A 188 24.77 2.88 -13.75
CA ARG A 188 23.81 3.57 -14.62
C ARG A 188 22.82 4.31 -13.72
N ASP A 189 22.66 5.60 -13.98
CA ASP A 189 21.56 6.37 -13.42
C ASP A 189 20.26 5.94 -14.12
N LEU A 190 19.28 5.50 -13.36
CA LEU A 190 18.03 4.98 -13.90
C LEU A 190 17.12 6.08 -14.47
N GLU A 191 17.24 7.30 -13.96
CA GLU A 191 16.41 8.42 -14.38
C GLU A 191 16.95 9.07 -15.66
N THR A 192 18.28 9.31 -15.69
CA THR A 192 18.93 9.95 -16.84
C THR A 192 19.41 8.97 -17.89
N GLY A 193 19.57 7.68 -17.52
CA GLY A 193 20.17 6.66 -18.37
C GLY A 193 21.70 6.80 -18.52
N GLU A 194 22.32 7.83 -17.91
CA GLU A 194 23.76 8.06 -17.98
C GLU A 194 24.53 6.97 -17.24
N THR A 195 25.70 6.64 -17.76
CA THR A 195 26.58 5.65 -17.12
C THR A 195 27.88 6.30 -16.70
N ALA A 196 28.28 6.09 -15.44
CA ALA A 196 29.55 6.58 -14.90
C ALA A 196 30.33 5.45 -14.23
N TRP A 197 31.67 5.53 -14.32
CA TRP A 197 32.54 4.67 -13.54
C TRP A 197 32.73 5.28 -12.15
N ILE A 198 32.38 4.51 -11.12
CA ILE A 198 32.45 4.94 -9.73
C ILE A 198 33.40 4.02 -8.98
N ASP A 199 34.40 4.63 -8.31
CA ASP A 199 35.31 3.89 -7.43
C ASP A 199 34.67 3.75 -6.05
N THR A 200 34.10 2.58 -5.81
CA THR A 200 33.47 2.25 -4.52
C THR A 200 34.50 1.95 -3.42
N SER A 201 35.79 1.83 -3.71
CA SER A 201 36.84 1.71 -2.69
C SER A 201 37.08 3.03 -1.95
N SER A 202 36.74 4.16 -2.57
CA SER A 202 36.83 5.49 -1.99
C SER A 202 35.84 5.68 -0.83
N LYS A 203 36.37 5.93 0.38
CA LYS A 203 35.54 6.24 1.57
C LYS A 203 34.67 7.49 1.37
N SER A 204 35.19 8.47 0.64
CA SER A 204 34.47 9.72 0.38
C SER A 204 33.24 9.47 -0.50
N VAL A 205 33.36 8.66 -1.55
CA VAL A 205 32.26 8.28 -2.44
C VAL A 205 31.16 7.56 -1.65
N ARG A 206 31.53 6.53 -0.89
CA ARG A 206 30.56 5.80 -0.06
C ARG A 206 29.87 6.69 0.97
N LYS A 207 30.60 7.62 1.59
CA LYS A 207 30.03 8.58 2.56
C LYS A 207 29.03 9.53 1.89
N THR A 208 29.34 10.01 0.68
CA THR A 208 28.44 10.88 -0.09
C THR A 208 27.16 10.13 -0.46
N TYR A 209 27.29 8.87 -0.90
CA TYR A 209 26.16 8.01 -1.23
C TYR A 209 25.23 7.78 -0.02
N ALA A 210 25.79 7.35 1.11
CA ALA A 210 25.04 7.14 2.35
C ALA A 210 24.37 8.45 2.86
N LYS A 211 25.06 9.60 2.69
CA LYS A 211 24.48 10.90 3.03
C LYS A 211 23.28 11.23 2.14
N ALA A 212 23.38 11.01 0.84
CA ALA A 212 22.27 11.27 -0.08
C ALA A 212 21.03 10.42 0.27
N TRP A 213 21.22 9.14 0.63
CA TRP A 213 20.15 8.30 1.17
C TRP A 213 19.54 8.89 2.44
N TYR A 214 20.37 9.24 3.42
CA TYR A 214 19.91 9.82 4.68
C TYR A 214 19.10 11.11 4.47
N ASP A 215 19.60 12.03 3.65
CA ASP A 215 18.93 13.29 3.35
C ASP A 215 17.56 13.05 2.69
N ARG A 216 17.48 12.06 1.77
CA ARG A 216 16.22 11.62 1.16
C ARG A 216 15.25 11.06 2.19
N GLN A 217 15.70 10.18 3.10
CA GLN A 217 14.83 9.62 4.15
C GLN A 217 14.30 10.71 5.09
N GLN A 218 15.09 11.72 5.40
CA GLN A 218 14.64 12.86 6.19
C GLN A 218 13.54 13.65 5.46
N TRP A 219 13.70 13.86 4.16
CA TRP A 219 12.70 14.52 3.35
C TRP A 219 11.40 13.69 3.29
N ILE A 220 11.48 12.40 2.99
CA ILE A 220 10.31 11.49 2.97
C ILE A 220 9.58 11.52 4.31
N SER A 221 10.30 11.36 5.42
CA SER A 221 9.72 11.40 6.77
C SER A 221 8.99 12.72 7.04
N SER A 222 9.59 13.84 6.63
CA SER A 222 8.98 15.18 6.73
C SER A 222 7.68 15.29 5.92
N VAL A 223 7.67 14.78 4.69
CA VAL A 223 6.50 14.77 3.80
C VAL A 223 5.38 13.92 4.39
N MET A 224 5.68 12.70 4.87
CA MET A 224 4.71 11.81 5.49
C MET A 224 4.09 12.43 6.74
N THR A 225 4.93 13.01 7.62
CA THR A 225 4.47 13.70 8.83
C THR A 225 3.55 14.88 8.52
N LYS A 226 3.95 15.75 7.58
CA LYS A 226 3.13 16.90 7.14
C LYS A 226 1.80 16.49 6.53
N SER A 227 1.78 15.36 5.85
CA SER A 227 0.58 14.84 5.17
C SER A 227 -0.32 13.99 6.10
N GLY A 228 0.13 13.71 7.33
CA GLY A 228 -0.58 12.85 8.27
C GLY A 228 -0.72 11.41 7.77
N VAL A 229 0.27 10.92 7.00
CA VAL A 229 0.30 9.58 6.43
C VAL A 229 1.24 8.69 7.23
N ASP A 230 0.73 7.56 7.67
CA ASP A 230 1.54 6.54 8.33
C ASP A 230 2.46 5.86 7.31
N MET A 231 3.73 5.74 7.67
CA MET A 231 4.73 5.06 6.86
C MET A 231 5.40 3.93 7.63
N THR A 232 5.71 2.85 6.94
CA THR A 232 6.54 1.76 7.43
C THR A 232 7.56 1.39 6.36
N SER A 233 8.85 1.42 6.73
CA SER A 233 9.94 1.01 5.85
C SER A 233 10.26 -0.47 6.07
N ILE A 234 10.45 -1.20 4.99
CA ILE A 234 10.62 -2.66 4.96
C ILE A 234 11.84 -2.95 4.08
N ALA A 235 12.88 -3.54 4.66
CA ALA A 235 14.02 -4.00 3.87
C ALA A 235 13.67 -5.29 3.11
N THR A 236 14.29 -5.51 1.96
CA THR A 236 14.04 -6.70 1.13
C THR A 236 14.34 -8.01 1.85
N ASP A 237 15.27 -8.00 2.80
CA ASP A 237 15.70 -9.15 3.61
C ASP A 237 14.98 -9.27 4.95
N GLU A 238 14.03 -8.37 5.26
CA GLU A 238 13.27 -8.39 6.50
C GLU A 238 11.93 -9.14 6.38
N ASP A 239 11.44 -9.62 7.55
CA ASP A 239 10.10 -10.16 7.68
C ASP A 239 9.07 -9.02 7.69
N PHE A 240 8.51 -8.74 6.51
CA PHE A 240 7.52 -7.68 6.34
C PHE A 240 6.24 -7.91 7.15
N VAL A 241 5.90 -9.15 7.51
CA VAL A 241 4.69 -9.45 8.31
C VAL A 241 4.79 -8.80 9.69
N LYS A 242 5.95 -8.85 10.32
CA LYS A 242 6.19 -8.18 11.61
C LYS A 242 6.05 -6.66 11.49
N ALA A 243 6.59 -6.08 10.42
CA ALA A 243 6.50 -4.65 10.15
C ALA A 243 5.03 -4.21 9.97
N LEU A 244 4.25 -4.95 9.17
CA LEU A 244 2.82 -4.70 8.98
C LEU A 244 2.02 -4.82 10.27
N LEU A 245 2.22 -5.91 11.03
CA LEU A 245 1.54 -6.10 12.32
C LEU A 245 1.87 -4.99 13.31
N GLY A 246 3.14 -4.56 13.37
CA GLY A 246 3.57 -3.43 14.20
C GLY A 246 2.88 -2.13 13.81
N MET A 247 2.74 -1.87 12.52
CA MET A 247 2.03 -0.71 11.98
C MET A 247 0.54 -0.74 12.35
N PHE A 248 -0.15 -1.84 12.09
CA PHE A 248 -1.58 -1.95 12.40
C PHE A 248 -1.87 -1.84 13.89
N ARG A 249 -1.03 -2.40 14.76
CA ARG A 249 -1.15 -2.24 16.22
C ARG A 249 -1.04 -0.77 16.65
N ARG A 250 -0.06 -0.02 16.13
CA ARG A 250 0.07 1.42 16.43
C ARG A 250 -1.19 2.19 16.03
N ARG A 251 -1.76 1.88 14.87
CA ARG A 251 -2.98 2.54 14.37
C ARG A 251 -4.24 2.18 15.18
N SER A 252 -4.33 0.94 15.68
CA SER A 252 -5.48 0.52 16.51
C SER A 252 -5.49 1.19 17.89
N VAL A 253 -4.33 1.58 18.42
CA VAL A 253 -4.20 2.29 19.70
C VAL A 253 -4.42 3.81 19.54
N ALA A 254 -4.14 4.36 18.36
CA ALA A 254 -4.27 5.80 18.09
C ALA A 254 -5.70 6.23 17.68
N ARG A 255 -6.63 5.31 17.48
CA ARG A 255 -8.06 5.52 17.22
C ARG A 255 -8.89 5.26 18.46
#